data_366c3be26066f7fc055ef40dc31714f5
#
_entry.id   366c3be26066f7fc055ef40dc31714f5
#
_cell.length_a   1.000
_cell.length_b   1.000
_cell.length_c   1.000
_cell.angle_alpha   90.00
_cell.angle_beta   90.00
_cell.angle_gamma   90.00
#
_symmetry.space_group_name_H-M   'P 1'
#
loop_
_entity.id
_entity.type
_entity.pdbx_description
1 polymer ?
#
loop_
_entity_poly.entity_id
_entity_poly.type
_entity_poly.pdbx_seq_one_letter_code
_entity_poly.pdbx_strand_id
1 'polypeptide(L)'
;MKKLIKTQKKKLRNYNPKIKEECGVFGISNSKDASALTALGLHALQHRGQEGCGIVTFDGKQYFSEKRFGLVGDNFNKEKVLKKLKGNYAIGHNRYSTTGENTLRNIQPFFADTNAGGIGIAHNGNLTNSISLRKK
;
A
#
# COMPACT_ATOMS: atom_id res chain seq x y z
N MET A 1 -35.10 -19.08 -25.89
CA MET A 1 -35.17 -18.33 -24.63
C MET A 1 -34.82 -19.16 -23.39
N LYS A 2 -35.43 -20.30 -23.10
CA LYS A 2 -35.13 -21.14 -21.90
C LYS A 2 -33.65 -21.62 -21.81
N LYS A 3 -32.97 -21.89 -22.92
CA LYS A 3 -31.57 -22.35 -22.97
C LYS A 3 -30.59 -21.23 -22.58
N LEU A 4 -30.81 -19.98 -23.00
CA LEU A 4 -30.00 -18.81 -22.64
C LEU A 4 -30.07 -18.51 -21.14
N ILE A 5 -31.24 -18.58 -20.55
CA ILE A 5 -31.48 -18.34 -19.12
C ILE A 5 -30.78 -19.40 -18.26
N LYS A 6 -30.74 -20.67 -18.69
CA LYS A 6 -30.00 -21.74 -18.01
C LYS A 6 -28.48 -21.50 -18.05
N THR A 7 -27.95 -21.02 -19.17
CA THR A 7 -26.49 -20.73 -19.33
C THR A 7 -26.06 -19.55 -18.47
N GLN A 8 -26.88 -18.51 -18.39
CA GLN A 8 -26.58 -17.36 -17.50
C GLN A 8 -26.68 -17.75 -16.01
N LYS A 9 -27.67 -18.55 -15.61
CA LYS A 9 -27.76 -19.06 -14.22
C LYS A 9 -26.58 -19.97 -13.86
N LYS A 10 -26.00 -20.74 -14.80
CA LYS A 10 -24.82 -21.57 -14.58
C LYS A 10 -23.55 -20.71 -14.44
N LYS A 11 -23.43 -19.58 -15.17
CA LYS A 11 -22.34 -18.62 -15.03
C LYS A 11 -22.39 -17.90 -13.68
N LEU A 12 -23.56 -17.55 -13.18
CA LEU A 12 -23.76 -16.90 -11.87
C LEU A 12 -23.53 -17.85 -10.68
N ARG A 13 -23.75 -19.17 -10.83
CA ARG A 13 -23.51 -20.16 -9.76
C ARG A 13 -22.02 -20.43 -9.50
N ASN A 14 -21.11 -20.13 -10.45
CA ASN A 14 -19.67 -20.31 -10.30
C ASN A 14 -18.95 -18.99 -9.95
N TYR A 15 -19.66 -17.90 -9.80
CA TYR A 15 -19.11 -16.66 -9.26
C TYR A 15 -19.10 -16.78 -7.74
N ASN A 16 -18.03 -17.37 -7.21
CA ASN A 16 -17.69 -17.25 -5.81
C ASN A 16 -16.83 -15.99 -5.69
N PRO A 17 -17.37 -14.85 -5.24
CA PRO A 17 -16.56 -13.70 -4.93
C PRO A 17 -15.86 -14.02 -3.60
N LYS A 18 -14.78 -14.81 -3.65
CA LYS A 18 -13.78 -14.72 -2.60
C LYS A 18 -13.33 -13.28 -2.65
N ILE A 19 -13.75 -12.49 -1.69
CA ILE A 19 -13.19 -11.19 -1.42
C ILE A 19 -11.71 -11.46 -1.22
N LYS A 20 -10.91 -11.21 -2.25
CA LYS A 20 -9.46 -11.28 -2.14
C LYS A 20 -9.06 -10.03 -1.39
N GLU A 21 -8.66 -10.22 -0.15
CA GLU A 21 -8.04 -9.14 0.60
C GLU A 21 -6.70 -8.84 -0.04
N GLU A 22 -6.54 -7.63 -0.55
CA GLU A 22 -5.35 -7.19 -1.26
C GLU A 22 -4.90 -5.88 -0.67
N CYS A 23 -3.59 -5.78 -0.32
CA CYS A 23 -2.92 -4.61 0.23
C CYS A 23 -3.62 -3.96 1.44
N GLY A 24 -2.86 -3.28 2.27
CA GLY A 24 -3.34 -2.43 3.34
C GLY A 24 -2.78 -1.03 3.20
N VAL A 25 -3.60 -0.01 3.39
CA VAL A 25 -3.19 1.40 3.41
C VAL A 25 -3.60 2.00 4.74
N PHE A 26 -2.69 2.73 5.37
CA PHE A 26 -2.95 3.46 6.61
C PHE A 26 -2.33 4.84 6.53
N GLY A 27 -3.00 5.85 7.08
CA GLY A 27 -2.48 7.21 7.14
C GLY A 27 -2.87 7.90 8.43
N ILE A 28 -1.99 8.80 8.87
CA ILE A 28 -2.20 9.63 10.06
C ILE A 28 -1.66 11.03 9.81
N SER A 29 -2.31 12.03 10.37
CA SER A 29 -1.89 13.42 10.30
C SER A 29 -1.83 14.05 11.68
N ASN A 30 -0.91 15.02 11.83
CA ASN A 30 -0.76 15.84 13.02
C ASN A 30 -0.55 15.05 14.33
N SER A 31 0.34 14.02 14.27
CA SER A 31 0.70 13.21 15.44
C SER A 31 2.21 13.20 15.66
N LYS A 32 2.67 13.42 16.89
CA LYS A 32 4.09 13.30 17.25
C LYS A 32 4.65 11.88 17.03
N ASP A 33 3.78 10.88 17.12
CA ASP A 33 4.10 9.46 16.98
C ASP A 33 3.65 8.90 15.63
N ALA A 34 3.59 9.76 14.59
CA ALA A 34 3.01 9.39 13.30
C ALA A 34 3.62 8.10 12.71
N SER A 35 4.94 7.93 12.75
CA SER A 35 5.60 6.73 12.25
C SER A 35 5.23 5.47 13.03
N ALA A 36 5.22 5.54 14.37
CA ALA A 36 4.91 4.42 15.23
C ALA A 36 3.44 4.00 15.10
N LEU A 37 2.51 4.98 15.11
CA LEU A 37 1.09 4.72 14.93
C LEU A 37 0.78 4.16 13.53
N THR A 38 1.52 4.63 12.50
CA THR A 38 1.38 4.06 11.15
C THR A 38 1.87 2.61 11.12
N ALA A 39 3.00 2.30 11.77
CA ALA A 39 3.48 0.93 11.89
C ALA A 39 2.45 0.03 12.61
N LEU A 40 1.84 0.49 13.70
CA LEU A 40 0.76 -0.22 14.40
C LEU A 40 -0.47 -0.43 13.51
N GLY A 41 -0.90 0.60 12.79
CA GLY A 41 -2.02 0.51 11.85
C GLY A 41 -1.76 -0.50 10.72
N LEU A 42 -0.55 -0.48 10.16
CA LEU A 42 -0.15 -1.48 9.16
C LEU A 42 -0.05 -2.88 9.74
N HIS A 43 0.42 -3.02 10.99
CA HIS A 43 0.46 -4.32 11.68
C HIS A 43 -0.96 -4.90 11.85
N ALA A 44 -1.92 -4.07 12.23
CA ALA A 44 -3.34 -4.48 12.30
C ALA A 44 -3.89 -4.89 10.91
N LEU A 45 -3.38 -4.31 9.83
CA LEU A 45 -3.72 -4.63 8.44
C LEU A 45 -2.81 -5.71 7.83
N GLN A 46 -1.98 -6.40 8.61
CA GLN A 46 -0.97 -7.34 8.11
C GLN A 46 -1.57 -8.52 7.32
N HIS A 47 -2.77 -8.94 7.67
CA HIS A 47 -3.51 -10.00 6.97
C HIS A 47 -3.81 -9.65 5.50
N ARG A 48 -3.77 -8.37 5.13
CA ARG A 48 -4.02 -7.86 3.78
C ARG A 48 -2.79 -7.90 2.87
N GLY A 49 -1.56 -7.98 3.43
CA GLY A 49 -0.34 -8.04 2.64
C GLY A 49 0.88 -8.39 3.49
N GLN A 50 1.68 -9.36 3.03
CA GLN A 50 2.80 -9.92 3.78
C GLN A 50 4.13 -9.89 3.03
N GLU A 51 4.15 -9.45 1.78
CA GLU A 51 5.34 -9.49 0.93
C GLU A 51 6.29 -8.32 1.16
N GLY A 52 5.74 -7.18 1.57
CA GLY A 52 6.52 -6.01 1.86
C GLY A 52 5.68 -4.91 2.49
N CYS A 53 6.35 -4.00 3.15
CA CYS A 53 5.75 -2.87 3.82
C CYS A 53 6.60 -1.62 3.67
N GLY A 54 5.96 -0.47 3.69
CA GLY A 54 6.64 0.81 3.61
C GLY A 54 5.90 1.90 4.37
N ILE A 55 6.67 2.87 4.85
CA ILE A 55 6.15 4.07 5.50
C ILE A 55 6.88 5.28 4.92
N VAL A 56 6.13 6.31 4.61
CA VAL A 56 6.62 7.65 4.28
C VAL A 56 6.09 8.62 5.31
N THR A 57 6.96 9.48 5.83
CA THR A 57 6.59 10.55 6.76
C THR A 57 6.99 11.91 6.21
N PHE A 58 6.36 12.96 6.73
CA PHE A 58 6.63 14.36 6.38
C PHE A 58 6.68 15.21 7.65
N ASP A 59 7.73 16.02 7.79
CA ASP A 59 7.95 16.87 8.97
C ASP A 59 7.52 18.34 8.76
N GLY A 60 6.91 18.63 7.61
CA GLY A 60 6.58 19.99 7.20
C GLY A 60 7.58 20.61 6.23
N LYS A 61 8.75 19.97 6.05
CA LYS A 61 9.83 20.46 5.17
C LYS A 61 10.32 19.38 4.21
N GLN A 62 10.52 18.18 4.71
CA GLN A 62 11.07 17.07 3.92
C GLN A 62 10.38 15.75 4.22
N TYR A 63 10.51 14.82 3.29
CA TYR A 63 9.97 13.46 3.38
C TYR A 63 11.04 12.48 3.83
N PHE A 64 10.65 11.50 4.63
CA PHE A 64 11.47 10.36 5.02
C PHE A 64 10.75 9.09 4.61
N SER A 65 11.49 8.11 4.08
CA SER A 65 10.92 6.88 3.56
C SER A 65 11.72 5.66 4.01
N GLU A 66 11.02 4.64 4.48
CA GLU A 66 11.58 3.32 4.75
C GLU A 66 10.70 2.25 4.11
N LYS A 67 11.32 1.36 3.34
CA LYS A 67 10.67 0.24 2.64
C LYS A 67 11.39 -1.05 2.96
N ARG A 68 10.65 -2.13 3.20
CA ARG A 68 11.18 -3.42 3.59
C ARG A 68 10.38 -4.56 2.96
N PHE A 69 11.05 -5.67 2.68
CA PHE A 69 10.37 -6.93 2.40
C PHE A 69 9.89 -7.57 3.71
N GLY A 70 8.81 -8.35 3.63
CA GLY A 70 8.25 -9.10 4.74
C GLY A 70 7.31 -8.30 5.63
N LEU A 71 7.17 -8.77 6.87
CA LEU A 71 6.14 -8.31 7.79
C LEU A 71 6.50 -6.98 8.46
N VAL A 72 5.48 -6.21 8.80
CA VAL A 72 5.62 -4.93 9.52
C VAL A 72 6.27 -5.14 10.88
N GLY A 73 5.81 -6.16 11.63
CA GLY A 73 6.31 -6.46 12.96
C GLY A 73 7.80 -6.78 12.99
N ASP A 74 8.36 -7.41 11.95
CA ASP A 74 9.79 -7.73 11.86
C ASP A 74 10.64 -6.52 11.50
N ASN A 75 10.07 -5.58 10.77
CA ASN A 75 10.80 -4.47 10.16
C ASN A 75 10.67 -3.14 10.90
N PHE A 76 9.49 -2.84 11.44
CA PHE A 76 9.19 -1.56 12.08
C PHE A 76 9.03 -1.67 13.62
N ASN A 77 9.42 -2.77 14.23
CA ASN A 77 9.51 -2.93 15.69
C ASN A 77 10.80 -2.34 16.29
N LYS A 78 11.76 -1.96 15.45
CA LYS A 78 13.06 -1.44 15.89
C LYS A 78 13.00 0.09 15.99
N GLU A 79 13.23 0.62 17.17
CA GLU A 79 13.27 2.05 17.43
C GLU A 79 14.19 2.83 16.47
N LYS A 80 15.34 2.22 16.10
CA LYS A 80 16.29 2.79 15.13
C LYS A 80 15.67 3.05 13.76
N VAL A 81 14.73 2.21 13.33
CA VAL A 81 14.04 2.38 12.03
C VAL A 81 13.00 3.50 12.13
N LEU A 82 12.21 3.49 13.21
CA LEU A 82 11.19 4.53 13.44
C LEU A 82 11.81 5.91 13.65
N LYS A 83 12.96 6.02 14.31
CA LYS A 83 13.69 7.31 14.48
C LYS A 83 14.13 7.95 13.16
N LYS A 84 14.27 7.20 12.08
CA LYS A 84 14.55 7.75 10.75
C LYS A 84 13.33 8.40 10.11
N LEU A 85 12.15 7.95 10.48
CA LEU A 85 10.86 8.41 9.96
C LEU A 85 10.34 9.58 10.80
N LYS A 86 10.97 10.74 10.62
CA LYS A 86 10.61 11.96 11.34
C LYS A 86 9.36 12.59 10.79
N GLY A 87 8.65 13.37 11.63
CA GLY A 87 7.51 14.18 11.20
C GLY A 87 6.19 13.77 11.82
N ASN A 88 5.20 14.61 11.57
CA ASN A 88 3.86 14.51 12.18
C ASN A 88 2.80 13.95 11.22
N TYR A 89 3.18 13.71 9.98
CA TYR A 89 2.32 13.13 8.93
C TYR A 89 2.95 11.84 8.47
N ALA A 90 2.16 10.81 8.29
CA ALA A 90 2.64 9.53 7.80
C ALA A 90 1.60 8.82 6.95
N ILE A 91 2.07 8.14 5.91
CA ILE A 91 1.29 7.14 5.16
C ILE A 91 2.08 5.85 5.09
N GLY A 92 1.38 4.74 5.12
CA GLY A 92 1.98 3.42 5.07
C GLY A 92 1.19 2.46 4.19
N HIS A 93 1.88 1.39 3.77
CA HIS A 93 1.32 0.40 2.87
C HIS A 93 1.87 -0.99 3.16
N ASN A 94 0.97 -1.99 3.18
CA ASN A 94 1.28 -3.42 3.14
C ASN A 94 1.05 -3.95 1.73
N ARG A 95 2.07 -4.57 1.13
CA ARG A 95 2.00 -5.09 -0.22
C ARG A 95 1.51 -6.53 -0.23
N TYR A 96 0.54 -6.79 -1.10
CA TYR A 96 0.19 -8.08 -1.65
C TYR A 96 0.37 -8.01 -3.18
N SER A 97 1.23 -8.87 -3.76
CA SER A 97 1.50 -8.83 -5.20
C SER A 97 0.38 -9.49 -5.99
N THR A 98 -0.41 -8.68 -6.68
CA THR A 98 -1.30 -9.16 -7.74
C THR A 98 -0.65 -9.05 -9.11
N THR A 99 0.25 -8.08 -9.28
CA THR A 99 0.98 -7.81 -10.52
C THR A 99 2.34 -7.16 -10.22
N GLY A 100 3.33 -7.44 -11.07
CA GLY A 100 4.66 -6.87 -11.02
C GLY A 100 5.66 -7.67 -10.18
N GLU A 101 6.94 -7.45 -10.46
CA GLU A 101 8.05 -8.11 -9.76
C GLU A 101 8.11 -7.70 -8.29
N ASN A 102 8.56 -8.64 -7.45
CA ASN A 102 8.78 -8.37 -6.02
C ASN A 102 10.12 -7.64 -5.83
N THR A 103 10.14 -6.34 -6.11
CA THR A 103 11.28 -5.45 -5.92
C THR A 103 10.95 -4.36 -4.91
N LEU A 104 11.97 -3.85 -4.20
CA LEU A 104 11.80 -2.72 -3.26
C LEU A 104 11.18 -1.49 -3.94
N ARG A 105 11.48 -1.30 -5.23
CA ARG A 105 10.92 -0.21 -6.03
C ARG A 105 9.40 -0.25 -6.11
N ASN A 106 8.82 -1.45 -6.08
CA ASN A 106 7.38 -1.65 -6.18
C ASN A 106 6.66 -1.62 -4.82
N ILE A 107 7.40 -1.54 -3.71
CA ILE A 107 6.81 -1.35 -2.39
C ILE A 107 6.39 0.12 -2.23
N GLN A 108 5.14 0.32 -1.87
CA GLN A 108 4.59 1.65 -1.58
C GLN A 108 4.82 2.03 -0.10
N PRO A 109 4.69 3.33 0.27
CA PRO A 109 4.28 4.47 -0.57
C PRO A 109 5.33 4.84 -1.62
N PHE A 110 4.85 5.37 -2.76
CA PHE A 110 5.72 6.02 -3.73
C PHE A 110 5.95 7.47 -3.34
N PHE A 111 7.12 7.99 -3.69
CA PHE A 111 7.47 9.38 -3.48
C PHE A 111 7.98 9.97 -4.80
N ALA A 112 7.60 11.21 -5.08
CA ALA A 112 8.08 11.95 -6.22
C ALA A 112 8.23 13.43 -5.85
N ASP A 113 9.30 14.06 -6.30
CA ASP A 113 9.45 15.51 -6.30
C ASP A 113 8.80 16.09 -7.55
N THR A 114 7.99 17.12 -7.37
CA THR A 114 7.32 17.84 -8.43
C THR A 114 7.63 19.34 -8.33
N ASN A 115 7.32 20.10 -9.38
CA ASN A 115 7.48 21.55 -9.34
C ASN A 115 6.62 22.24 -8.25
N ALA A 116 5.58 21.57 -7.78
CA ALA A 116 4.71 22.04 -6.68
C ALA A 116 5.13 21.52 -5.30
N GLY A 117 6.25 20.78 -5.21
CA GLY A 117 6.74 20.12 -4.00
C GLY A 117 6.70 18.61 -4.08
N GLY A 118 7.09 17.96 -3.00
CA GLY A 118 7.10 16.50 -2.90
C GLY A 118 5.70 15.92 -2.70
N ILE A 119 5.45 14.75 -3.28
CA ILE A 119 4.20 14.00 -3.13
C ILE A 119 4.51 12.57 -2.68
N GLY A 120 3.86 12.12 -1.60
CA GLY A 120 3.85 10.72 -1.18
C GLY A 120 2.49 10.09 -1.48
N ILE A 121 2.48 8.92 -2.13
CA ILE A 121 1.24 8.24 -2.54
C ILE A 121 1.28 6.77 -2.14
N ALA A 122 0.18 6.30 -1.54
CA ALA A 122 -0.11 4.89 -1.34
C ALA A 122 -1.53 4.58 -1.82
N HIS A 123 -1.70 3.44 -2.49
CA HIS A 123 -3.02 3.03 -2.95
C HIS A 123 -3.20 1.51 -2.88
N ASN A 124 -4.44 1.09 -2.75
CA ASN A 124 -4.87 -0.29 -2.89
C ASN A 124 -5.61 -0.43 -4.21
N GLY A 125 -5.02 -1.12 -5.19
CA GLY A 125 -5.59 -1.34 -6.52
C GLY A 125 -4.55 -1.39 -7.63
N ASN A 126 -5.02 -1.58 -8.87
CA ASN A 126 -4.22 -1.63 -10.08
C ASN A 126 -4.75 -0.65 -11.13
N LEU A 127 -3.82 0.00 -11.84
CA LEU A 127 -4.17 0.85 -12.98
C LEU A 127 -4.41 -0.03 -14.21
N THR A 128 -5.65 -0.07 -14.70
CA THR A 128 -6.04 -0.85 -15.88
C THR A 128 -5.46 -0.28 -17.19
N ASN A 129 -5.08 0.98 -17.20
CA ASN A 129 -4.57 1.72 -18.34
C ASN A 129 -3.09 2.14 -18.20
N SER A 130 -2.32 1.47 -17.35
CA SER A 130 -0.92 1.84 -17.04
C SER A 130 -0.01 1.90 -18.27
N ILE A 131 -0.20 1.01 -19.26
CA ILE A 131 0.58 0.98 -20.50
C ILE A 131 0.33 2.23 -21.35
N SER A 132 -0.93 2.66 -21.45
CA SER A 132 -1.28 3.87 -22.23
C SER A 132 -0.82 5.15 -21.54
N LEU A 133 -0.82 5.19 -20.21
CA LEU A 133 -0.32 6.32 -19.43
C LEU A 133 1.20 6.51 -19.53
N ARG A 134 1.97 5.42 -19.67
CA ARG A 134 3.43 5.48 -19.82
C ARG A 134 3.87 6.01 -21.18
N LYS A 135 3.00 6.00 -22.19
CA LYS A 135 3.31 6.46 -23.55
C LYS A 135 3.00 7.95 -23.79
N LYS A 136 2.42 8.62 -22.80
CA LYS A 136 2.20 10.07 -22.77
C LYS A 136 3.33 10.80 -22.06
#